data_b69484aefe21ab3c3263ec2f21810ef0
#
_entry.id   b69484aefe21ab3c3263ec2f21810ef0
#
_cell.length_a   1.000
_cell.length_b   1.000
_cell.length_c   1.000
_cell.angle_alpha   90.00
_cell.angle_beta   90.00
_cell.angle_gamma   90.00
#
_symmetry.space_group_name_H-M   'P 1'
#
loop_
_entity.id
_entity.type
_entity.pdbx_description
1 polymer ?
#
loop_
_entity_poly.entity_id
_entity_poly.type
_entity_poly.pdbx_seq_one_letter_code
_entity_poly.pdbx_strand_id
1 'polypeptide(L)'
;NVLKDLRKQKETFENKLRDDLTAQQKKLEKEKAEIEKSQDVLSREALQRRVVDYQNKVTKLQRDLTERAQSIEMSYQKALSEMQTKHLDPIIEGIIDKKQLSLVIDGRMARTGANAANLDITDEVVKALDKKVSSAKMEKPMGF
;
A
#
# COMPACT_ATOMS: atom_id res chain seq x y z
N ASN A 1 6.23 16.38 2.66
CA ASN A 1 6.31 15.63 3.93
C ASN A 1 5.17 14.61 4.06
N VAL A 2 3.91 15.00 3.82
CA VAL A 2 2.72 14.14 3.93
C VAL A 2 2.81 12.88 3.04
N LEU A 3 3.26 13.01 1.79
CA LEU A 3 3.43 11.86 0.88
C LEU A 3 4.50 10.89 1.35
N LYS A 4 5.58 11.40 1.96
CA LYS A 4 6.62 10.55 2.56
C LYS A 4 6.07 9.77 3.75
N ASP A 5 5.24 10.42 4.56
CA ASP A 5 4.60 9.80 5.71
C ASP A 5 3.64 8.66 5.29
N LEU A 6 2.78 8.91 4.30
CA LEU A 6 1.91 7.88 3.74
C LEU A 6 2.68 6.68 3.15
N ARG A 7 3.78 6.95 2.43
CA ARG A 7 4.64 5.88 1.91
C ARG A 7 5.26 5.05 3.03
N LYS A 8 5.73 5.69 4.09
CA LYS A 8 6.28 5.01 5.27
C LYS A 8 5.25 4.14 5.98
N GLN A 9 4.00 4.61 6.08
CA GLN A 9 2.91 3.83 6.64
C GLN A 9 2.60 2.60 5.78
N LYS A 10 2.53 2.75 4.45
CA LYS A 10 2.39 1.65 3.50
C LYS A 10 3.49 0.61 3.69
N GLU A 11 4.75 1.05 3.67
CA GLU A 11 5.92 0.19 3.87
C GLU A 11 5.87 -0.56 5.21
N THR A 12 5.38 0.08 6.26
CA THR A 12 5.19 -0.56 7.57
C THR A 12 4.22 -1.74 7.48
N PHE A 13 3.09 -1.59 6.77
CA PHE A 13 2.15 -2.69 6.57
C PHE A 13 2.69 -3.77 5.65
N GLU A 14 3.42 -3.41 4.58
CA GLU A 14 4.09 -4.37 3.69
C GLU A 14 5.14 -5.21 4.44
N ASN A 15 5.92 -4.59 5.34
CA ASN A 15 6.89 -5.29 6.18
C ASN A 15 6.21 -6.24 7.16
N LYS A 16 5.12 -5.83 7.81
CA LYS A 16 4.33 -6.73 8.66
C LYS A 16 3.78 -7.92 7.88
N LEU A 17 3.28 -7.70 6.67
CA LEU A 17 2.80 -8.78 5.81
C LEU A 17 3.92 -9.76 5.46
N ARG A 18 5.12 -9.26 5.17
CA ARG A 18 6.31 -10.08 4.88
C ARG A 18 6.74 -10.91 6.09
N ASP A 19 6.76 -10.30 7.27
CA ASP A 19 7.12 -10.98 8.51
C ASP A 19 6.12 -12.10 8.84
N ASP A 20 4.82 -11.83 8.70
CA ASP A 20 3.75 -12.81 8.87
C ASP A 20 3.87 -13.96 7.86
N LEU A 21 4.15 -13.64 6.60
CA LEU A 21 4.39 -14.65 5.56
C LEU A 21 5.56 -15.57 5.94
N THR A 22 6.69 -14.99 6.33
CA THR A 22 7.87 -15.75 6.74
C THR A 22 7.55 -16.68 7.91
N ALA A 23 6.80 -16.21 8.90
CA ALA A 23 6.38 -17.02 10.03
C ALA A 23 5.45 -18.17 9.63
N GLN A 24 4.50 -17.90 8.72
CA GLN A 24 3.57 -18.94 8.22
C GLN A 24 4.29 -19.98 7.35
N GLN A 25 5.21 -19.55 6.49
CA GLN A 25 6.03 -20.46 5.69
C GLN A 25 6.82 -21.43 6.56
N LYS A 26 7.48 -20.91 7.62
CA LYS A 26 8.22 -21.78 8.57
C LYS A 26 7.32 -22.81 9.27
N LYS A 27 6.07 -22.44 9.59
CA LYS A 27 5.09 -23.37 10.16
C LYS A 27 4.71 -24.46 9.16
N LEU A 28 4.45 -24.09 7.92
CA LEU A 28 4.10 -25.04 6.84
C LEU A 28 5.26 -25.96 6.50
N GLU A 29 6.51 -25.47 6.49
CA GLU A 29 7.70 -26.32 6.30
C GLU A 29 7.84 -27.35 7.39
N LYS A 30 7.63 -27.00 8.67
CA LYS A 30 7.63 -27.94 9.79
C LYS A 30 6.51 -28.97 9.64
N GLU A 31 5.30 -28.53 9.32
CA GLU A 31 4.16 -29.44 9.13
C GLU A 31 4.40 -30.42 7.97
N LYS A 32 4.98 -29.93 6.86
CA LYS A 32 5.38 -30.78 5.74
C LYS A 32 6.39 -31.84 6.17
N ALA A 33 7.44 -31.45 6.91
CA ALA A 33 8.45 -32.38 7.43
C ALA A 33 7.84 -33.41 8.40
N GLU A 34 6.86 -33.02 9.22
CA GLU A 34 6.14 -33.95 10.11
C GLU A 34 5.27 -34.96 9.32
N ILE A 35 4.61 -34.52 8.25
CA ILE A 35 3.86 -35.40 7.35
C ILE A 35 4.81 -36.40 6.71
N GLU A 36 5.96 -35.98 6.17
CA GLU A 36 6.95 -36.82 5.57
C GLU A 36 7.48 -37.91 6.53
N LYS A 37 7.78 -37.54 7.79
CA LYS A 37 8.21 -38.48 8.85
C LYS A 37 7.13 -39.46 9.26
N SER A 38 5.86 -39.11 9.07
CA SER A 38 4.72 -39.90 9.51
C SER A 38 4.26 -40.93 8.44
N GLN A 39 4.87 -40.95 7.26
CA GLN A 39 4.43 -41.78 6.14
C GLN A 39 4.42 -43.28 6.48
N ASP A 40 5.40 -43.75 7.25
CA ASP A 40 5.56 -45.14 7.62
C ASP A 40 4.78 -45.53 8.88
N VAL A 41 4.24 -44.59 9.63
CA VAL A 41 3.61 -44.81 10.94
C VAL A 41 2.09 -44.62 10.89
N LEU A 42 1.59 -43.75 10.01
CA LEU A 42 0.16 -43.47 9.88
C LEU A 42 -0.54 -44.43 8.90
N SER A 43 -1.84 -44.66 9.16
CA SER A 43 -2.70 -45.30 8.18
C SER A 43 -2.80 -44.47 6.90
N ARG A 44 -3.11 -45.11 5.79
CA ARG A 44 -3.26 -44.40 4.50
C ARG A 44 -4.29 -43.31 4.54
N GLU A 45 -5.41 -43.53 5.20
CA GLU A 45 -6.49 -42.54 5.38
C GLU A 45 -6.07 -41.37 6.25
N ALA A 46 -5.34 -41.62 7.34
CA ALA A 46 -4.83 -40.60 8.22
C ALA A 46 -3.78 -39.73 7.52
N LEU A 47 -2.89 -40.33 6.75
CA LEU A 47 -1.91 -39.60 5.94
C LEU A 47 -2.59 -38.72 4.88
N GLN A 48 -3.57 -39.25 4.16
CA GLN A 48 -4.32 -38.54 3.16
C GLN A 48 -5.03 -37.31 3.75
N ARG A 49 -5.65 -37.44 4.93
CA ARG A 49 -6.29 -36.29 5.64
C ARG A 49 -5.27 -35.21 5.96
N ARG A 50 -4.09 -35.57 6.47
CA ARG A 50 -3.02 -34.58 6.77
C ARG A 50 -2.55 -33.85 5.52
N VAL A 51 -2.38 -34.54 4.40
CA VAL A 51 -1.98 -33.94 3.13
C VAL A 51 -3.03 -32.97 2.63
N VAL A 52 -4.31 -33.33 2.68
CA VAL A 52 -5.42 -32.45 2.29
C VAL A 52 -5.48 -31.21 3.19
N ASP A 53 -5.37 -31.38 4.50
CA ASP A 53 -5.35 -30.27 5.44
C ASP A 53 -4.18 -29.31 5.19
N TYR A 54 -3.00 -29.86 4.90
CA TYR A 54 -1.82 -29.06 4.52
C TYR A 54 -2.06 -28.27 3.24
N GLN A 55 -2.59 -28.89 2.20
CA GLN A 55 -2.91 -28.22 0.93
C GLN A 55 -3.94 -27.10 1.14
N ASN A 56 -4.96 -27.32 1.96
CA ASN A 56 -5.94 -26.30 2.31
C ASN A 56 -5.31 -25.11 3.04
N LYS A 57 -4.36 -25.37 3.95
CA LYS A 57 -3.61 -24.29 4.65
C LYS A 57 -2.77 -23.48 3.68
N VAL A 58 -2.08 -24.14 2.73
CA VAL A 58 -1.30 -23.45 1.69
C VAL A 58 -2.19 -22.55 0.84
N THR A 59 -3.31 -23.09 0.35
CA THR A 59 -4.27 -22.32 -0.45
C THR A 59 -4.85 -21.14 0.32
N LYS A 60 -5.20 -21.35 1.58
CA LYS A 60 -5.70 -20.28 2.46
C LYS A 60 -4.65 -19.20 2.65
N LEU A 61 -3.40 -19.56 2.91
CA LEU A 61 -2.31 -18.60 3.07
C LEU A 61 -2.12 -17.75 1.81
N GLN A 62 -2.13 -18.37 0.63
CA GLN A 62 -2.02 -17.64 -0.63
C GLN A 62 -3.15 -16.63 -0.82
N ARG A 63 -4.38 -17.01 -0.49
CA ARG A 63 -5.54 -16.11 -0.56
C ARG A 63 -5.39 -14.95 0.42
N ASP A 64 -5.11 -15.26 1.69
CA ASP A 64 -4.92 -14.23 2.73
C ASP A 64 -3.86 -13.21 2.34
N LEU A 65 -2.74 -13.66 1.77
CA LEU A 65 -1.66 -12.77 1.32
C LEU A 65 -2.12 -11.84 0.19
N THR A 66 -2.83 -12.39 -0.79
CA THR A 66 -3.35 -11.59 -1.91
C THR A 66 -4.36 -10.55 -1.41
N GLU A 67 -5.31 -10.95 -0.57
CA GLU A 67 -6.32 -10.05 -0.01
C GLU A 67 -5.71 -8.95 0.85
N ARG A 68 -4.74 -9.30 1.70
CA ARG A 68 -4.04 -8.33 2.55
C ARG A 68 -3.17 -7.36 1.73
N ALA A 69 -2.45 -7.86 0.72
CA ALA A 69 -1.68 -7.00 -0.18
C ALA A 69 -2.57 -6.01 -0.93
N GLN A 70 -3.70 -6.46 -1.44
CA GLN A 70 -4.69 -5.60 -2.09
C GLN A 70 -5.27 -4.58 -1.11
N SER A 71 -5.57 -4.96 0.14
CA SER A 71 -6.11 -4.05 1.15
C SER A 71 -5.12 -2.95 1.54
N ILE A 72 -3.81 -3.23 1.58
CA ILE A 72 -2.77 -2.21 1.78
C ILE A 72 -2.83 -1.18 0.63
N GLU A 73 -2.85 -1.66 -0.60
CA GLU A 73 -2.89 -0.78 -1.77
C GLU A 73 -4.16 0.07 -1.80
N MET A 74 -5.32 -0.52 -1.54
CA MET A 74 -6.59 0.20 -1.47
C MET A 74 -6.59 1.29 -0.39
N SER A 75 -6.09 0.99 0.82
CA SER A 75 -5.98 1.96 1.91
C SER A 75 -5.02 3.10 1.57
N TYR A 76 -3.93 2.79 0.88
CA TYR A 76 -2.98 3.79 0.43
C TYR A 76 -3.58 4.71 -0.64
N GLN A 77 -4.22 4.14 -1.67
CA GLN A 77 -4.87 4.90 -2.73
C GLN A 77 -6.01 5.78 -2.18
N LYS A 78 -6.78 5.27 -1.22
CA LYS A 78 -7.80 6.06 -0.53
C LYS A 78 -7.20 7.25 0.18
N ALA A 79 -6.11 7.04 0.95
CA ALA A 79 -5.43 8.13 1.65
C ALA A 79 -4.85 9.18 0.69
N LEU A 80 -4.29 8.77 -0.46
CA LEU A 80 -3.83 9.68 -1.50
C LEU A 80 -4.98 10.49 -2.11
N SER A 81 -6.09 9.84 -2.45
CA SER A 81 -7.28 10.49 -3.01
C SER A 81 -7.87 11.50 -2.04
N GLU A 82 -7.97 11.15 -0.76
CA GLU A 82 -8.45 12.06 0.27
C GLU A 82 -7.51 13.26 0.46
N MET A 83 -6.22 13.05 0.44
CA MET A 83 -5.23 14.11 0.51
C MET A 83 -5.36 15.05 -0.69
N GLN A 84 -5.55 14.51 -1.89
CA GLN A 84 -5.76 15.31 -3.09
C GLN A 84 -7.02 16.14 -2.97
N THR A 85 -8.17 15.52 -2.76
CA THR A 85 -9.47 16.21 -2.83
C THR A 85 -9.71 17.17 -1.66
N LYS A 86 -9.27 16.79 -0.45
CA LYS A 86 -9.51 17.62 0.74
C LYS A 86 -8.48 18.72 0.97
N HIS A 87 -7.28 18.57 0.41
CA HIS A 87 -6.18 19.48 0.70
C HIS A 87 -5.52 20.07 -0.55
N LEU A 88 -5.11 19.23 -1.50
CA LEU A 88 -4.35 19.67 -2.66
C LEU A 88 -5.22 20.49 -3.63
N ASP A 89 -6.38 20.00 -4.00
CA ASP A 89 -7.27 20.68 -4.94
C ASP A 89 -7.69 22.08 -4.42
N PRO A 90 -8.14 22.24 -3.16
CA PRO A 90 -8.45 23.57 -2.62
C PRO A 90 -7.25 24.53 -2.56
N ILE A 91 -6.02 24.00 -2.38
CA ILE A 91 -4.80 24.81 -2.41
C ILE A 91 -4.55 25.31 -3.83
N ILE A 92 -4.66 24.45 -4.83
CA ILE A 92 -4.49 24.80 -6.25
C ILE A 92 -5.55 25.83 -6.66
N GLU A 93 -6.81 25.62 -6.31
CA GLU A 93 -7.91 26.58 -6.56
C GLU A 93 -7.61 27.94 -5.95
N GLY A 94 -7.16 27.99 -4.69
CA GLY A 94 -6.77 29.23 -4.03
C GLY A 94 -5.60 29.96 -4.71
N ILE A 95 -4.66 29.22 -5.29
CA ILE A 95 -3.54 29.82 -6.06
C ILE A 95 -4.03 30.33 -7.41
N ILE A 96 -4.92 29.59 -8.09
CA ILE A 96 -5.56 30.02 -9.34
C ILE A 96 -6.25 31.37 -9.13
N ASP A 97 -7.08 31.47 -8.10
CA ASP A 97 -7.82 32.70 -7.77
C ASP A 97 -6.89 33.85 -7.44
N LYS A 98 -5.91 33.62 -6.55
CA LYS A 98 -4.95 34.63 -6.11
C LYS A 98 -4.11 35.19 -7.25
N LYS A 99 -3.68 34.34 -8.17
CA LYS A 99 -2.81 34.71 -9.28
C LYS A 99 -3.58 35.00 -10.57
N GLN A 100 -4.90 34.91 -10.56
CA GLN A 100 -5.76 35.08 -11.73
C GLN A 100 -5.32 34.21 -12.91
N LEU A 101 -5.03 32.94 -12.62
CA LEU A 101 -4.60 31.97 -13.62
C LEU A 101 -5.80 31.47 -14.42
N SER A 102 -5.63 31.33 -15.72
CA SER A 102 -6.68 30.78 -16.61
C SER A 102 -6.66 29.26 -16.66
N LEU A 103 -5.51 28.65 -16.39
CA LEU A 103 -5.32 27.20 -16.51
C LEU A 103 -4.14 26.75 -15.65
N VAL A 104 -4.28 25.59 -15.00
CA VAL A 104 -3.19 24.84 -14.36
C VAL A 104 -3.18 23.44 -14.95
N ILE A 105 -2.01 23.00 -15.41
CA ILE A 105 -1.80 21.69 -16.02
C ILE A 105 -0.64 20.96 -15.35
N ASP A 106 -0.67 19.64 -15.38
CA ASP A 106 0.46 18.81 -14.95
C ASP A 106 1.65 19.03 -15.90
N GLY A 107 2.79 19.45 -15.35
CA GLY A 107 4.01 19.76 -16.11
C GLY A 107 4.53 18.57 -16.94
N ARG A 108 4.17 17.35 -16.59
CA ARG A 108 4.50 16.14 -17.38
C ARG A 108 3.73 16.07 -18.70
N MET A 109 2.60 16.75 -18.79
CA MET A 109 1.75 16.81 -19.99
C MET A 109 2.09 17.98 -20.90
N ALA A 110 2.97 18.89 -20.45
CA ALA A 110 3.33 20.09 -21.20
C ALA A 110 4.81 20.05 -21.62
N ARG A 111 5.09 20.54 -22.83
CA ARG A 111 6.45 20.90 -23.25
C ARG A 111 6.65 22.38 -22.98
N THR A 112 7.60 22.70 -22.13
CA THR A 112 7.90 24.07 -21.75
C THR A 112 9.26 24.51 -22.28
N GLY A 113 9.37 25.77 -22.69
CA GLY A 113 10.65 26.40 -23.06
C GLY A 113 11.42 26.90 -21.84
N ALA A 114 12.62 27.42 -22.08
CA ALA A 114 13.54 27.90 -21.04
C ALA A 114 12.97 28.99 -20.11
N ASN A 115 11.96 29.73 -20.57
CA ASN A 115 11.34 30.84 -19.80
C ASN A 115 10.12 30.40 -18.97
N ALA A 116 9.85 29.10 -18.88
CA ALA A 116 8.67 28.58 -18.20
C ALA A 116 8.82 28.53 -16.66
N ALA A 117 9.99 28.81 -16.11
CA ALA A 117 10.22 28.80 -14.65
C ALA A 117 9.24 29.69 -13.88
N ASN A 118 8.82 30.81 -14.46
CA ASN A 118 7.84 31.73 -13.85
C ASN A 118 6.40 31.19 -13.90
N LEU A 119 6.15 30.15 -14.68
CA LEU A 119 4.83 29.51 -14.81
C LEU A 119 4.66 28.31 -13.88
N ASP A 120 5.76 27.82 -13.30
CA ASP A 120 5.74 26.67 -12.40
C ASP A 120 5.35 27.08 -11.00
N ILE A 121 4.18 26.61 -10.56
CA ILE A 121 3.64 26.86 -9.22
C ILE A 121 3.88 25.71 -8.24
N THR A 122 4.64 24.67 -8.64
CA THR A 122 4.84 23.45 -7.84
C THR A 122 5.38 23.76 -6.45
N ASP A 123 6.41 24.58 -6.33
CA ASP A 123 7.01 24.93 -5.04
C ASP A 123 6.03 25.69 -4.14
N GLU A 124 5.20 26.56 -4.70
CA GLU A 124 4.18 27.32 -3.96
C GLU A 124 3.10 26.37 -3.42
N VAL A 125 2.65 25.42 -4.25
CA VAL A 125 1.68 24.38 -3.87
C VAL A 125 2.25 23.50 -2.76
N VAL A 126 3.49 23.02 -2.89
CA VAL A 126 4.17 22.19 -1.88
C VAL A 126 4.32 22.91 -0.56
N LYS A 127 4.76 24.17 -0.57
CA LYS A 127 4.88 24.98 0.66
C LYS A 127 3.53 25.22 1.33
N ALA A 128 2.49 25.48 0.56
CA ALA A 128 1.14 25.67 1.08
C ALA A 128 0.57 24.36 1.67
N LEU A 129 0.82 23.24 1.01
CA LEU A 129 0.42 21.92 1.49
C LEU A 129 1.14 21.56 2.80
N ASP A 130 2.45 21.74 2.87
CA ASP A 130 3.26 21.47 4.07
C ASP A 130 2.85 22.31 5.27
N LYS A 131 2.36 23.54 5.05
CA LYS A 131 1.80 24.40 6.10
C LYS A 131 0.43 23.94 6.57
N LYS A 132 -0.42 23.46 5.66
CA LYS A 132 -1.81 23.10 5.95
C LYS A 132 -1.95 21.69 6.51
N VAL A 133 -1.09 20.77 6.08
CA VAL A 133 -1.16 19.35 6.41
C VAL A 133 0.19 18.87 6.92
N SER A 134 0.31 18.69 8.22
CA SER A 134 1.53 18.19 8.85
C SER A 134 1.68 16.66 8.74
N SER A 135 0.55 15.94 8.69
CA SER A 135 0.53 14.47 8.60
C SER A 135 -0.75 14.00 7.91
N ALA A 136 -0.70 12.84 7.27
CA ALA A 136 -1.86 12.11 6.79
C ALA A 136 -1.81 10.69 7.35
N LYS A 137 -2.97 10.07 7.52
CA LYS A 137 -3.08 8.73 8.10
C LYS A 137 -3.77 7.80 7.11
N MET A 138 -3.14 6.66 6.85
CA MET A 138 -3.80 5.56 6.18
C MET A 138 -4.81 4.92 7.12
N GLU A 139 -5.99 4.56 6.62
CA GLU A 139 -6.86 3.64 7.33
C GLU A 139 -6.15 2.30 7.49
N LYS A 140 -6.42 1.63 8.61
CA LYS A 140 -5.85 0.31 8.87
C LYS A 140 -6.34 -0.68 7.81
N PRO A 141 -5.44 -1.29 7.00
CA PRO A 141 -5.85 -2.25 5.99
C PRO A 141 -6.52 -3.47 6.61
N MET A 142 -7.40 -4.12 5.86
CA MET A 142 -8.07 -5.33 6.32
C MET A 142 -7.04 -6.45 6.59
N GLY A 143 -7.18 -7.15 7.69
CA GLY A 143 -6.28 -8.24 8.09
C GLY A 143 -5.04 -7.83 8.88
N PHE A 144 -4.96 -6.58 9.36
CA PHE A 144 -3.81 -6.09 10.15
C PHE A 144 -4.20 -5.66 11.56
#